data_73e85abfba96f9247c5242e915ee09f3
#
_entry.id   73e85abfba96f9247c5242e915ee09f3
#
_cell.length_a   1.000
_cell.length_b   1.000
_cell.length_c   1.000
_cell.angle_alpha   90.00
_cell.angle_beta   90.00
_cell.angle_gamma   90.00
#
_symmetry.space_group_name_H-M   'P 1'
#
loop_
_entity.id
_entity.type
_entity.pdbx_description
1 polymer ?
#
loop_
_entity_poly.entity_id
_entity_poly.type
_entity_poly.pdbx_seq_one_letter_code
_entity_poly.pdbx_strand_id
1 'polypeptide(L)'
;MLETVASCCLTVDEKVLIRKNRLEPKDPAEGQKRIAIVTGIHGDELEGQYVCYELIRRITRNLSDLNGIVDVYPMLNPLGADSVSRQIPLYDLDMNKIFPGDESTTPWELMAKQVVEDIRGADICVDIHSSDIFLREIPFQFCHSGNGSASRRADSVF
;
A
#
# COMPACT_ATOMS: atom_id res chain seq x y z
N MET A 1 -4.99 11.31 9.47
CA MET A 1 -4.62 12.48 8.61
C MET A 1 -4.27 11.97 7.22
N LEU A 2 -4.59 12.72 6.14
CA LEU A 2 -4.18 12.37 4.78
C LEU A 2 -2.83 13.03 4.48
N GLU A 3 -1.82 12.23 4.11
CA GLU A 3 -0.45 12.67 3.88
C GLU A 3 0.01 12.27 2.47
N THR A 4 0.79 13.11 1.81
CA THR A 4 1.46 12.75 0.56
C THR A 4 2.79 12.09 0.89
N VAL A 5 2.98 10.88 0.39
CA VAL A 5 4.17 10.04 0.63
C VAL A 5 5.16 10.18 -0.51
N ALA A 6 4.67 10.13 -1.74
CA ALA A 6 5.49 10.23 -2.93
C ALA A 6 4.78 11.07 -4.00
N SER A 7 5.57 11.69 -4.87
CA SER A 7 5.03 12.44 -6.00
C SER A 7 6.01 12.49 -7.16
N CYS A 8 5.47 12.45 -8.38
CA CYS A 8 6.23 12.81 -9.57
C CYS A 8 5.43 13.77 -10.46
N CYS A 9 6.15 14.57 -11.24
CA CYS A 9 5.56 15.44 -12.23
C CYS A 9 5.41 14.69 -13.56
N LEU A 10 4.25 14.82 -14.17
CA LEU A 10 4.00 14.45 -15.55
C LEU A 10 4.17 15.68 -16.46
N THR A 11 3.89 15.52 -17.74
CA THR A 11 3.85 16.64 -18.68
C THR A 11 2.72 17.61 -18.32
N VAL A 12 2.90 18.89 -18.69
CA VAL A 12 1.87 19.94 -18.56
C VAL A 12 1.45 20.20 -17.10
N ASP A 13 2.41 20.22 -16.18
CA ASP A 13 2.22 20.54 -14.75
C ASP A 13 1.31 19.56 -13.97
N GLU A 14 0.94 18.42 -14.55
CA GLU A 14 0.22 17.38 -13.84
C GLU A 14 1.13 16.66 -12.85
N LYS A 15 0.53 16.16 -11.76
CA LYS A 15 1.25 15.42 -10.71
C LYS A 15 0.55 14.12 -10.38
N VAL A 16 1.34 13.06 -10.31
CA VAL A 16 0.91 11.81 -9.68
C VAL A 16 1.31 11.85 -8.21
N LEU A 17 0.37 11.52 -7.34
CA LEU A 17 0.57 11.53 -5.89
C LEU A 17 0.24 10.16 -5.32
N ILE A 18 1.15 9.60 -4.52
CA ILE A 18 0.85 8.49 -3.63
C ILE A 18 0.58 9.07 -2.25
N ARG A 19 -0.55 8.70 -1.67
CA ARG A 19 -1.00 9.22 -0.38
C ARG A 19 -1.28 8.08 0.60
N LYS A 20 -1.12 8.38 1.88
CA LYS A 20 -1.55 7.51 2.97
C LYS A 20 -2.56 8.19 3.87
N ASN A 21 -3.36 7.39 4.55
CA ASN A 21 -4.13 7.81 5.72
C ASN A 21 -3.40 7.34 6.96
N ARG A 22 -2.88 8.26 7.77
CA ARG A 22 -2.36 7.97 9.10
C ARG A 22 -3.49 8.04 10.11
N LEU A 23 -3.72 6.93 10.80
CA LEU A 23 -4.67 6.77 11.88
C LEU A 23 -3.86 6.54 13.17
N GLU A 24 -4.02 7.43 14.13
CA GLU A 24 -3.31 7.40 15.39
C GLU A 24 -4.24 7.72 16.56
N PRO A 25 -3.99 7.23 17.76
CA PRO A 25 -4.79 7.56 18.94
C PRO A 25 -4.67 9.05 19.23
N LYS A 26 -5.66 9.59 19.96
CA LYS A 26 -5.65 11.00 20.40
C LYS A 26 -4.48 11.34 21.30
N ASP A 27 -4.10 10.39 22.15
CA ASP A 27 -3.02 10.50 23.11
C ASP A 27 -1.94 9.44 22.79
N PRO A 28 -1.03 9.75 21.87
CA PRO A 28 -0.01 8.79 21.46
C PRO A 28 0.97 8.51 22.60
N ALA A 29 1.19 7.23 22.89
CA ALA A 29 2.18 6.78 23.86
C ALA A 29 3.55 6.61 23.21
N GLU A 30 4.63 6.74 23.97
CA GLU A 30 5.98 6.45 23.49
C GLU A 30 6.12 4.96 23.16
N GLY A 31 6.78 4.63 22.04
CA GLY A 31 7.02 3.24 21.63
C GLY A 31 5.80 2.51 21.07
N GLN A 32 4.78 3.23 20.62
CA GLN A 32 3.62 2.61 19.99
C GLN A 32 3.99 1.77 18.77
N LYS A 33 3.31 0.62 18.65
CA LYS A 33 3.42 -0.23 17.46
C LYS A 33 2.81 0.44 16.24
N ARG A 34 3.45 0.24 15.09
CA ARG A 34 3.02 0.80 13.81
C ARG A 34 2.79 -0.31 12.79
N ILE A 35 1.64 -0.28 12.15
CA ILE A 35 1.28 -1.18 11.04
C ILE A 35 1.13 -0.35 9.77
N ALA A 36 1.80 -0.78 8.70
CA ALA A 36 1.60 -0.26 7.36
C ALA A 36 0.72 -1.24 6.57
N ILE A 37 -0.31 -0.75 5.92
CA ILE A 37 -1.21 -1.53 5.06
C ILE A 37 -1.17 -0.91 3.68
N VAL A 38 -0.70 -1.65 2.69
CA VAL A 38 -0.53 -1.19 1.31
C VAL A 38 -1.42 -1.98 0.37
N THR A 39 -1.90 -1.35 -0.69
CA THR A 39 -2.64 -1.97 -1.79
C THR A 39 -2.59 -1.11 -3.05
N GLY A 40 -3.15 -1.62 -4.13
CA GLY A 40 -3.20 -0.89 -5.40
C GLY A 40 -1.84 -0.74 -6.08
N ILE A 41 -0.93 -1.68 -5.85
CA ILE A 41 0.29 -1.83 -6.66
C ILE A 41 -0.11 -2.16 -8.09
N HIS A 42 -1.10 -3.02 -8.26
CA HIS A 42 -1.77 -3.26 -9.54
C HIS A 42 -3.10 -2.52 -9.55
N GLY A 43 -3.35 -1.75 -10.60
CA GLY A 43 -4.50 -0.84 -10.65
C GLY A 43 -5.84 -1.54 -10.92
N ASP A 44 -5.82 -2.78 -11.39
CA ASP A 44 -6.99 -3.63 -11.65
C ASP A 44 -7.41 -4.49 -10.43
N GLU A 45 -6.64 -4.48 -9.34
CA GLU A 45 -6.94 -5.20 -8.09
C GLU A 45 -7.74 -4.29 -7.13
N LEU A 46 -9.07 -4.19 -7.33
CA LEU A 46 -9.90 -3.20 -6.66
C LEU A 46 -10.34 -3.58 -5.24
N GLU A 47 -10.32 -4.86 -4.88
CA GLU A 47 -10.80 -5.35 -3.58
C GLU A 47 -9.99 -4.78 -2.42
N GLY A 48 -8.66 -4.71 -2.57
CA GLY A 48 -7.78 -4.14 -1.56
C GLY A 48 -8.10 -2.68 -1.25
N GLN A 49 -8.47 -1.91 -2.26
CA GLN A 49 -8.88 -0.50 -2.11
C GLN A 49 -10.17 -0.39 -1.29
N TYR A 50 -11.15 -1.27 -1.56
CA TYR A 50 -12.39 -1.31 -0.78
C TYR A 50 -12.14 -1.72 0.67
N VAL A 51 -11.26 -2.71 0.90
CA VAL A 51 -10.83 -3.11 2.25
C VAL A 51 -10.20 -1.93 2.98
N CYS A 52 -9.28 -1.21 2.34
CA CYS A 52 -8.65 -0.03 2.91
C CYS A 52 -9.66 1.08 3.24
N TYR A 53 -10.63 1.33 2.36
CA TYR A 53 -11.70 2.30 2.59
C TYR A 53 -12.53 1.93 3.85
N GLU A 54 -12.99 0.68 3.94
CA GLU A 54 -13.76 0.22 5.09
C GLU A 54 -12.94 0.24 6.39
N LEU A 55 -11.65 -0.11 6.31
CA LEU A 55 -10.74 -0.08 7.45
C LEU A 55 -10.57 1.35 7.98
N ILE A 56 -10.25 2.30 7.12
CA ILE A 56 -10.13 3.72 7.48
C ILE A 56 -11.42 4.21 8.12
N ARG A 57 -12.56 3.91 7.51
CA ARG A 57 -13.88 4.31 7.99
C ARG A 57 -14.20 3.75 9.38
N ARG A 58 -13.88 2.47 9.63
CA ARG A 58 -14.14 1.81 10.92
C ARG A 58 -13.22 2.31 12.02
N ILE A 59 -11.92 2.42 11.74
CA ILE A 59 -10.95 2.93 12.73
C ILE A 59 -11.25 4.39 13.07
N THR A 60 -11.56 5.23 12.07
CA THR A 60 -11.86 6.65 12.31
C THR A 60 -13.07 6.85 13.25
N ARG A 61 -14.04 5.93 13.22
CA ARG A 61 -15.21 5.98 14.13
C ARG A 61 -14.86 5.58 15.56
N ASN A 62 -13.79 4.82 15.76
CA ASN A 62 -13.40 4.23 17.04
C ASN A 62 -11.93 4.55 17.38
N LEU A 63 -11.48 5.77 17.09
CA LEU A 63 -10.09 6.18 17.36
C LEU A 63 -9.69 6.08 18.83
N SER A 64 -10.66 6.16 19.76
CA SER A 64 -10.41 5.96 21.19
C SER A 64 -9.94 4.55 21.55
N ASP A 65 -10.25 3.57 20.72
CA ASP A 65 -9.92 2.16 20.98
C ASP A 65 -8.59 1.77 20.31
N LEU A 66 -8.01 2.69 19.53
CA LEU A 66 -6.76 2.46 18.83
C LEU A 66 -5.58 2.62 19.79
N ASN A 67 -4.74 1.58 19.90
CA ASN A 67 -3.56 1.55 20.77
C ASN A 67 -2.22 1.62 20.01
N GLY A 68 -2.24 1.99 18.74
CA GLY A 68 -1.06 2.05 17.88
C GLY A 68 -1.30 2.93 16.66
N ILE A 69 -0.35 2.95 15.76
CA ILE A 69 -0.41 3.71 14.51
C ILE A 69 -0.78 2.76 13.37
N VAL A 70 -1.76 3.13 12.57
CA VAL A 70 -2.13 2.42 11.34
C VAL A 70 -1.97 3.37 10.17
N ASP A 71 -0.96 3.14 9.34
CA ASP A 71 -0.76 3.83 8.07
C ASP A 71 -1.39 3.00 6.95
N VAL A 72 -2.34 3.57 6.24
CA VAL A 72 -3.05 2.92 5.13
C VAL A 72 -2.71 3.62 3.82
N TYR A 73 -2.11 2.87 2.89
CA TYR A 73 -1.75 3.31 1.53
C TYR A 73 -2.72 2.67 0.53
N PRO A 74 -3.85 3.32 0.24
CA PRO A 74 -4.94 2.68 -0.50
C PRO A 74 -4.67 2.53 -1.99
N MET A 75 -3.61 3.19 -2.51
CA MET A 75 -3.32 3.20 -3.95
C MET A 75 -1.85 3.56 -4.20
N LEU A 76 -1.06 2.58 -4.60
CA LEU A 76 0.34 2.81 -4.97
C LEU A 76 0.53 3.10 -6.47
N ASN A 77 -0.40 2.67 -7.33
CA ASN A 77 -0.41 2.92 -8.77
C ASN A 77 -1.67 3.68 -9.19
N PRO A 78 -1.75 5.00 -8.96
CA PRO A 78 -2.93 5.78 -9.30
C PRO A 78 -3.30 5.75 -10.79
N LEU A 79 -2.32 5.79 -11.69
CA LEU A 79 -2.56 5.74 -13.13
C LEU A 79 -3.09 4.37 -13.58
N GLY A 80 -2.58 3.29 -12.98
CA GLY A 80 -3.09 1.95 -13.21
C GLY A 80 -4.55 1.83 -12.77
N ALA A 81 -4.90 2.40 -11.60
CA ALA A 81 -6.27 2.40 -11.12
C ALA A 81 -7.23 3.19 -12.02
N ASP A 82 -6.82 4.37 -12.46
CA ASP A 82 -7.63 5.21 -13.37
C ASP A 82 -7.90 4.53 -14.72
N SER A 83 -6.98 3.70 -15.18
CA SER A 83 -7.09 2.94 -16.43
C SER A 83 -7.54 1.48 -16.25
N VAL A 84 -7.74 1.05 -14.98
CA VAL A 84 -8.05 -0.33 -14.62
C VAL A 84 -7.05 -1.31 -15.27
N SER A 85 -5.78 -1.05 -15.06
CA SER A 85 -4.69 -1.84 -15.62
C SER A 85 -3.70 -2.28 -14.54
N ARG A 86 -3.13 -3.47 -14.73
CA ARG A 86 -2.13 -4.02 -13.82
C ARG A 86 -0.89 -3.13 -13.73
N GLN A 87 -0.37 -2.73 -14.89
CA GLN A 87 0.86 -1.96 -15.03
C GLN A 87 0.61 -0.45 -14.92
N ILE A 88 1.69 0.32 -14.84
CA ILE A 88 1.66 1.76 -15.01
C ILE A 88 1.45 2.06 -16.50
N PRO A 89 0.31 2.66 -16.88
CA PRO A 89 -0.01 2.93 -18.28
C PRO A 89 1.07 3.76 -18.97
N LEU A 90 1.27 3.55 -20.26
CA LEU A 90 2.26 4.20 -21.13
C LEU A 90 3.73 3.85 -20.83
N TYR A 91 4.03 3.29 -19.67
CA TYR A 91 5.40 2.93 -19.28
C TYR A 91 5.65 1.42 -19.32
N ASP A 92 4.59 0.62 -19.39
CA ASP A 92 4.65 -0.85 -19.38
C ASP A 92 5.42 -1.42 -18.17
N LEU A 93 5.37 -0.71 -17.05
CA LEU A 93 6.08 -1.04 -15.82
C LEU A 93 5.14 -1.70 -14.81
N ASP A 94 5.51 -2.88 -14.36
CA ASP A 94 4.90 -3.53 -13.20
C ASP A 94 5.52 -2.96 -11.93
N MET A 95 4.74 -2.16 -11.18
CA MET A 95 5.23 -1.48 -9.98
C MET A 95 5.75 -2.47 -8.92
N ASN A 96 5.21 -3.67 -8.86
CA ASN A 96 5.67 -4.72 -7.94
C ASN A 96 7.13 -5.15 -8.22
N LYS A 97 7.62 -4.96 -9.45
CA LYS A 97 8.99 -5.32 -9.86
C LYS A 97 10.01 -4.22 -9.69
N ILE A 98 9.58 -2.98 -9.49
CA ILE A 98 10.49 -1.84 -9.32
C ILE A 98 10.83 -1.55 -7.86
N PHE A 99 10.14 -2.14 -6.89
CA PHE A 99 10.54 -2.06 -5.49
C PHE A 99 11.89 -2.75 -5.25
N PRO A 100 12.77 -2.21 -4.40
CA PRO A 100 12.59 -1.08 -3.46
C PRO A 100 12.72 0.31 -4.08
N GLY A 101 12.94 0.42 -5.39
CA GLY A 101 13.13 1.68 -6.09
C GLY A 101 14.57 2.21 -6.07
N ASP A 102 14.84 3.17 -6.95
CA ASP A 102 16.11 3.86 -7.09
C ASP A 102 15.85 5.34 -7.42
N GLU A 103 16.71 6.25 -6.93
CA GLU A 103 16.60 7.69 -7.22
C GLU A 103 17.25 8.09 -8.55
N SER A 104 18.05 7.22 -9.15
CA SER A 104 18.87 7.55 -10.33
C SER A 104 18.23 7.12 -11.66
N THR A 105 17.10 6.42 -11.66
CA THR A 105 16.54 5.78 -12.85
C THR A 105 15.28 6.48 -13.36
N THR A 106 14.12 6.11 -12.90
CA THR A 106 12.84 6.65 -13.36
C THR A 106 12.07 7.36 -12.25
N PRO A 107 11.15 8.28 -12.59
CA PRO A 107 10.27 8.87 -11.58
C PRO A 107 9.47 7.83 -10.78
N TRP A 108 9.15 6.70 -11.38
CA TRP A 108 8.40 5.62 -10.74
C TRP A 108 9.24 4.86 -9.70
N GLU A 109 10.52 4.63 -10.00
CA GLU A 109 11.45 4.02 -9.05
C GLU A 109 11.77 4.96 -7.89
N LEU A 110 11.87 6.27 -8.16
CA LEU A 110 11.97 7.26 -7.09
C LEU A 110 10.73 7.24 -6.18
N MET A 111 9.52 7.16 -6.76
CA MET A 111 8.28 7.05 -5.98
C MET A 111 8.24 5.76 -5.17
N ALA A 112 8.63 4.61 -5.75
CA ALA A 112 8.73 3.34 -5.04
C ALA A 112 9.70 3.43 -3.85
N LYS A 113 10.87 4.07 -4.05
CA LYS A 113 11.83 4.33 -2.97
C LYS A 113 11.22 5.16 -1.84
N GLN A 114 10.54 6.27 -2.18
CA GLN A 114 9.89 7.14 -1.19
C GLN A 114 8.84 6.38 -0.37
N VAL A 115 8.06 5.50 -1.01
CA VAL A 115 7.10 4.63 -0.31
C VAL A 115 7.81 3.68 0.65
N VAL A 116 8.89 3.01 0.22
CA VAL A 116 9.66 2.11 1.07
C VAL A 116 10.27 2.86 2.26
N GLU A 117 10.79 4.06 2.05
CA GLU A 117 11.35 4.89 3.12
C GLU A 117 10.29 5.31 4.14
N ASP A 118 9.08 5.64 3.68
CA ASP A 118 7.98 6.00 4.56
C ASP A 118 7.43 4.80 5.35
N ILE A 119 7.40 3.60 4.76
CA ILE A 119 7.01 2.35 5.44
C ILE A 119 8.08 1.90 6.43
N ARG A 120 9.34 2.23 6.19
CA ARG A 120 10.46 1.82 7.04
C ARG A 120 10.22 2.17 8.52
N GLY A 121 10.48 1.21 9.38
CA GLY A 121 10.22 1.33 10.81
C GLY A 121 8.81 0.95 11.25
N ALA A 122 7.94 0.51 10.34
CA ALA A 122 6.72 -0.18 10.72
C ALA A 122 7.06 -1.55 11.33
N ASP A 123 6.36 -1.95 12.40
CA ASP A 123 6.53 -3.27 13.02
C ASP A 123 5.98 -4.39 12.12
N ILE A 124 4.94 -4.07 11.36
CA ILE A 124 4.30 -4.98 10.40
C ILE A 124 3.96 -4.21 9.14
N CYS A 125 4.23 -4.80 7.97
CA CYS A 125 3.71 -4.36 6.69
C CYS A 125 2.83 -5.45 6.09
N VAL A 126 1.62 -5.08 5.71
CA VAL A 126 0.64 -5.95 5.04
C VAL A 126 0.45 -5.42 3.63
N ASP A 127 0.75 -6.25 2.64
CA ASP A 127 0.50 -5.95 1.24
C ASP A 127 -0.70 -6.77 0.75
N ILE A 128 -1.72 -6.07 0.24
CA ILE A 128 -2.99 -6.68 -0.17
C ILE A 128 -3.06 -6.67 -1.69
N HIS A 129 -3.11 -7.87 -2.24
CA HIS A 129 -3.35 -8.12 -3.65
C HIS A 129 -4.66 -8.88 -3.83
N SER A 130 -5.21 -8.83 -5.04
CA SER A 130 -6.31 -9.68 -5.47
C SER A 130 -6.07 -10.14 -6.91
N SER A 131 -6.96 -10.98 -7.43
CA SER A 131 -6.95 -11.31 -8.85
C SER A 131 -7.62 -10.21 -9.68
N ASP A 132 -7.44 -10.30 -11.00
CA ASP A 132 -8.14 -9.46 -11.96
C ASP A 132 -9.65 -9.43 -11.69
N ILE A 133 -10.32 -8.36 -12.11
CA ILE A 133 -11.72 -8.00 -11.81
C ILE A 133 -12.73 -9.14 -11.96
N PHE A 134 -12.44 -10.14 -12.79
CA PHE A 134 -13.38 -11.23 -13.10
C PHE A 134 -12.98 -12.61 -12.54
N LEU A 135 -11.91 -12.70 -11.77
CA LEU A 135 -11.41 -13.96 -11.26
C LEU A 135 -11.73 -14.13 -9.76
N ARG A 136 -12.13 -15.33 -9.39
CA ARG A 136 -12.28 -15.71 -7.99
C ARG A 136 -11.03 -16.50 -7.56
N GLU A 137 -10.31 -15.96 -6.61
CA GLU A 137 -9.13 -16.62 -6.05
C GLU A 137 -9.41 -17.32 -4.72
N ILE A 138 -8.58 -18.31 -4.44
CA ILE A 138 -8.50 -18.88 -3.09
C ILE A 138 -7.63 -17.92 -2.27
N PRO A 139 -8.10 -17.44 -1.11
CA PRO A 139 -7.30 -16.60 -0.24
C PRO A 139 -5.99 -17.29 0.13
N PHE A 140 -4.87 -16.63 -0.05
CA PHE A 140 -3.56 -17.11 0.39
C PHE A 140 -2.75 -15.99 1.03
N GLN A 141 -1.84 -16.36 1.91
CA GLN A 141 -0.99 -15.43 2.61
C GLN A 141 0.47 -15.85 2.47
N PHE A 142 1.34 -14.89 2.13
CA PHE A 142 2.78 -15.05 2.23
C PHE A 142 3.27 -14.39 3.51
N CYS A 143 3.96 -15.16 4.36
CA CYS A 143 4.65 -14.63 5.53
C CYS A 143 6.15 -14.64 5.26
N HIS A 144 6.79 -13.48 5.33
CA HIS A 144 8.23 -13.35 5.34
C HIS A 144 8.70 -13.22 6.78
N SER A 145 9.44 -14.21 7.29
CA SER A 145 10.18 -14.08 8.54
C SER A 145 11.54 -13.43 8.24
N GLY A 146 12.03 -12.55 9.10
CA GLY A 146 13.27 -11.81 8.92
C GLY A 146 14.56 -12.65 8.75
N ASN A 147 14.46 -13.98 8.73
CA ASN A 147 15.56 -14.94 8.49
C ASN A 147 15.54 -15.56 7.08
N GLY A 148 14.88 -14.95 6.11
CA GLY A 148 15.00 -15.31 4.69
C GLY A 148 14.26 -16.55 4.22
N SER A 149 13.39 -17.15 5.02
CA SER A 149 12.52 -18.26 4.58
C SER A 149 11.09 -17.78 4.35
N ALA A 150 10.61 -17.85 3.12
CA ALA A 150 9.21 -17.67 2.80
C ALA A 150 8.42 -18.92 3.18
N SER A 151 7.48 -18.83 4.11
CA SER A 151 6.53 -19.90 4.40
C SER A 151 5.16 -19.56 3.81
N ARG A 152 4.56 -20.52 3.11
CA ARG A 152 3.16 -20.41 2.67
C ARG A 152 2.27 -21.00 3.76
N ARG A 153 1.37 -20.23 4.29
CA ARG A 153 0.23 -20.75 5.04
C ARG A 153 -1.04 -20.45 4.24
N ALA A 154 -1.73 -21.49 3.80
CA ALA A 154 -3.11 -21.42 3.39
C ALA A 154 -3.93 -21.79 4.63
N ASP A 155 -4.37 -20.79 5.39
CA ASP A 155 -5.35 -21.01 6.42
C ASP A 155 -6.71 -20.73 5.80
N SER A 156 -7.54 -21.79 5.74
CA SER A 156 -8.95 -21.67 5.39
C SER A 156 -9.62 -20.81 6.44
N VAL A 157 -9.91 -19.58 6.09
CA VAL A 157 -10.78 -18.69 6.87
C VAL A 157 -12.19 -18.86 6.32
N PHE A 158 -12.94 -19.77 6.90
CA PHE A 158 -14.42 -19.73 6.99
C PHE A 158 -14.82 -20.38 8.31
#